data_2b44433b36515ad0f7666135d5b2ffdd
#
_entry.id   2b44433b36515ad0f7666135d5b2ffdd
#
_cell.length_a   1.000
_cell.length_b   1.000
_cell.length_c   1.000
_cell.angle_alpha   90.00
_cell.angle_beta   90.00
_cell.angle_gamma   90.00
#
_symmetry.space_group_name_H-M   'P 1'
#
loop_
_entity.id
_entity.type
_entity.pdbx_description
1 polymer ?
#
loop_
_entity_poly.entity_id
_entity_poly.type
_entity_poly.pdbx_seq_one_letter_code
_entity_poly.pdbx_strand_id
1 'polypeptide(L)'
;MKSILSIILIASLSLGFAQSGGEKRLPNITISTLQGKSVNIVDYVSKGKITVLSFWATWCSPCKRELDAVSELLPTWISEYNTQLIAITIDNARALSQVKPIIEEKGWEFEVLVDSKQELQQALNFQAIPQTFVIDTEGNIVYQHEGYVPGDEFELEKFIKNLAGK
;
A
#
# COMPACT_ATOMS: atom_id res chain seq x y z
N MET A 1 -9.60 16.45 74.88
CA MET A 1 -10.26 16.62 73.57
C MET A 1 -9.22 16.24 72.55
N LYS A 2 -9.32 15.02 71.97
CA LYS A 2 -8.35 14.47 70.98
C LYS A 2 -9.07 14.43 69.63
N SER A 3 -8.63 15.30 68.70
CA SER A 3 -9.15 15.30 67.34
C SER A 3 -8.43 14.21 66.54
N ILE A 4 -9.17 13.25 66.04
CA ILE A 4 -8.68 12.19 65.13
C ILE A 4 -8.86 12.70 63.72
N LEU A 5 -7.77 12.97 63.02
CA LEU A 5 -7.74 13.37 61.61
C LEU A 5 -7.71 12.10 60.74
N SER A 6 -8.86 11.75 60.14
CA SER A 6 -8.94 10.63 59.19
C SER A 6 -8.39 11.05 57.83
N ILE A 7 -7.25 10.50 57.43
CA ILE A 7 -6.67 10.66 56.10
C ILE A 7 -7.34 9.62 55.20
N ILE A 8 -8.19 10.10 54.27
CA ILE A 8 -8.77 9.26 53.21
C ILE A 8 -7.75 9.18 52.05
N LEU A 9 -7.11 8.04 51.90
CA LEU A 9 -6.21 7.74 50.78
C LEU A 9 -7.05 7.37 49.56
N ILE A 10 -7.20 8.31 48.61
CA ILE A 10 -7.86 8.05 47.32
C ILE A 10 -6.83 7.38 46.40
N ALA A 11 -6.92 6.07 46.24
CA ALA A 11 -6.19 5.32 45.25
C ALA A 11 -6.81 5.59 43.86
N SER A 12 -6.18 6.46 43.07
CA SER A 12 -6.54 6.69 41.67
C SER A 12 -6.09 5.48 40.84
N LEU A 13 -7.07 4.64 40.48
CA LEU A 13 -6.88 3.52 39.53
C LEU A 13 -6.78 4.10 38.12
N SER A 14 -5.57 4.32 37.62
CA SER A 14 -5.31 4.71 36.23
C SER A 14 -5.61 3.50 35.33
N LEU A 15 -6.82 3.44 34.75
CA LEU A 15 -7.05 2.54 33.61
C LEU A 15 -6.22 3.03 32.43
N GLY A 16 -5.07 2.41 32.20
CA GLY A 16 -4.32 2.56 30.97
C GLY A 16 -5.15 1.95 29.82
N PHE A 17 -5.76 2.80 29.00
CA PHE A 17 -6.24 2.38 27.69
C PHE A 17 -5.02 2.00 26.86
N ALA A 18 -4.70 0.71 26.78
CA ALA A 18 -3.83 0.19 25.75
C ALA A 18 -4.55 0.41 24.42
N GLN A 19 -4.16 1.45 23.68
CA GLN A 19 -4.50 1.55 22.25
C GLN A 19 -3.80 0.40 21.55
N SER A 20 -4.53 -0.69 21.33
CA SER A 20 -4.13 -1.69 20.36
C SER A 20 -4.23 -1.00 18.99
N GLY A 21 -3.09 -0.49 18.50
CA GLY A 21 -2.93 -0.16 17.09
C GLY A 21 -3.11 -1.46 16.32
N GLY A 22 -4.36 -1.77 15.92
CA GLY A 22 -4.66 -2.96 15.14
C GLY A 22 -3.87 -2.87 13.83
N GLU A 23 -3.10 -3.90 13.51
CA GLU A 23 -2.43 -4.03 12.23
C GLU A 23 -3.45 -3.81 11.12
N LYS A 24 -3.22 -2.80 10.28
CA LYS A 24 -4.13 -2.45 9.19
C LYS A 24 -3.97 -3.50 8.09
N ARG A 25 -4.92 -4.38 7.98
CA ARG A 25 -4.91 -5.41 6.93
C ARG A 25 -5.43 -4.89 5.60
N LEU A 26 -4.92 -5.49 4.52
CA LEU A 26 -5.46 -5.23 3.18
C LEU A 26 -6.95 -5.61 3.15
N PRO A 27 -7.87 -4.70 2.72
CA PRO A 27 -9.29 -4.98 2.68
C PRO A 27 -9.62 -6.02 1.61
N ASN A 28 -10.65 -6.85 1.89
CA ASN A 28 -11.15 -7.86 0.97
C ASN A 28 -12.07 -7.21 -0.08
N ILE A 29 -11.50 -6.67 -1.15
CA ILE A 29 -12.19 -5.94 -2.21
C ILE A 29 -11.98 -6.64 -3.55
N THR A 30 -13.05 -6.73 -4.33
CA THR A 30 -13.00 -7.26 -5.70
C THR A 30 -12.74 -6.13 -6.68
N ILE A 31 -11.65 -6.26 -7.44
CA ILE A 31 -11.27 -5.39 -8.55
C ILE A 31 -11.17 -6.21 -9.84
N SER A 32 -10.61 -5.68 -10.93
CA SER A 32 -10.49 -6.44 -12.16
C SER A 32 -9.08 -6.46 -12.74
N THR A 33 -8.78 -7.46 -13.55
CA THR A 33 -7.60 -7.46 -14.42
C THR A 33 -7.83 -6.54 -15.61
N LEU A 34 -6.79 -6.24 -16.39
CA LEU A 34 -6.90 -5.51 -17.66
C LEU A 34 -7.80 -6.21 -18.69
N GLN A 35 -7.98 -7.54 -18.57
CA GLN A 35 -8.86 -8.34 -19.42
C GLN A 35 -10.32 -8.36 -18.91
N GLY A 36 -10.63 -7.62 -17.84
CA GLY A 36 -11.96 -7.52 -17.25
C GLY A 36 -12.37 -8.69 -16.36
N LYS A 37 -11.45 -9.60 -16.01
CA LYS A 37 -11.73 -10.67 -15.06
C LYS A 37 -11.77 -10.11 -13.65
N SER A 38 -12.88 -10.38 -12.92
CA SER A 38 -12.99 -10.03 -11.50
C SER A 38 -12.03 -10.85 -10.64
N VAL A 39 -11.30 -10.19 -9.76
CA VAL A 39 -10.31 -10.78 -8.85
C VAL A 39 -10.39 -10.12 -7.49
N ASN A 40 -10.14 -10.88 -6.44
CA ASN A 40 -10.00 -10.31 -5.11
C ASN A 40 -8.56 -9.86 -4.90
N ILE A 41 -8.34 -8.63 -4.44
CA ILE A 41 -6.99 -8.09 -4.25
C ILE A 41 -6.17 -8.93 -3.24
N VAL A 42 -6.82 -9.49 -2.23
CA VAL A 42 -6.15 -10.34 -1.23
C VAL A 42 -5.57 -11.61 -1.85
N ASP A 43 -6.20 -12.16 -2.90
CA ASP A 43 -5.71 -13.34 -3.60
C ASP A 43 -4.46 -13.05 -4.45
N TYR A 44 -4.29 -11.79 -4.88
CA TYR A 44 -3.11 -11.33 -5.62
C TYR A 44 -1.91 -11.05 -4.71
N VAL A 45 -2.14 -10.72 -3.46
CA VAL A 45 -1.09 -10.54 -2.47
C VAL A 45 -0.60 -11.91 -2.03
N SER A 46 0.45 -12.39 -2.67
CA SER A 46 0.99 -13.73 -2.43
C SER A 46 1.53 -13.85 -1.01
N LYS A 47 0.98 -14.76 -0.23
CA LYS A 47 1.51 -15.10 1.09
C LYS A 47 2.98 -15.52 0.96
N GLY A 48 3.82 -14.94 1.80
CA GLY A 48 5.27 -15.19 1.78
C GLY A 48 6.06 -14.27 0.85
N LYS A 49 5.41 -13.29 0.19
CA LYS A 49 6.08 -12.22 -0.56
C LYS A 49 5.73 -10.85 0.00
N ILE A 50 6.69 -9.94 0.01
CA ILE A 50 6.44 -8.53 0.20
C ILE A 50 5.74 -8.00 -1.06
N THR A 51 4.65 -7.26 -0.92
CA THR A 51 3.92 -6.71 -2.06
C THR A 51 3.89 -5.20 -2.00
N VAL A 52 4.36 -4.53 -3.05
CA VAL A 52 4.17 -3.10 -3.25
C VAL A 52 2.91 -2.90 -4.09
N LEU A 53 1.95 -2.12 -3.57
CA LEU A 53 0.78 -1.66 -4.29
C LEU A 53 0.98 -0.18 -4.63
N SER A 54 1.07 0.18 -5.91
CA SER A 54 1.14 1.57 -6.36
C SER A 54 -0.12 1.94 -7.12
N PHE A 55 -0.86 2.94 -6.62
CA PHE A 55 -2.07 3.46 -7.24
C PHE A 55 -1.74 4.61 -8.19
N TRP A 56 -2.24 4.51 -9.42
CA TRP A 56 -1.92 5.43 -10.49
C TRP A 56 -3.11 5.67 -11.43
N ALA A 57 -2.94 6.56 -12.40
CA ALA A 57 -3.87 6.74 -13.51
C ALA A 57 -3.12 7.25 -14.77
N THR A 58 -3.73 7.07 -15.94
CA THR A 58 -3.15 7.47 -17.24
C THR A 58 -2.85 8.97 -17.33
N TRP A 59 -3.64 9.81 -16.65
CA TRP A 59 -3.48 11.27 -16.57
C TRP A 59 -2.51 11.74 -15.50
N CYS A 60 -2.02 10.84 -14.63
CA CYS A 60 -1.15 11.17 -13.50
C CYS A 60 0.33 11.12 -13.90
N SER A 61 0.91 12.26 -14.25
CA SER A 61 2.34 12.33 -14.62
C SER A 61 3.31 11.95 -13.50
N PRO A 62 3.15 12.37 -12.23
CA PRO A 62 4.05 11.92 -11.16
C PRO A 62 3.95 10.41 -10.90
N CYS A 63 2.76 9.80 -11.04
CA CYS A 63 2.59 8.35 -10.90
C CYS A 63 3.41 7.58 -11.94
N LYS A 64 3.40 8.05 -13.19
CA LYS A 64 4.18 7.40 -14.26
C LYS A 64 5.68 7.51 -14.02
N ARG A 65 6.16 8.62 -13.44
CA ARG A 65 7.58 8.76 -13.06
C ARG A 65 7.95 7.83 -11.90
N GLU A 66 7.08 7.68 -10.89
CA GLU A 66 7.28 6.70 -9.82
C GLU A 66 7.39 5.28 -10.39
N LEU A 67 6.42 4.87 -11.22
CA LEU A 67 6.40 3.54 -11.81
C LEU A 67 7.61 3.29 -12.74
N ASP A 68 8.07 4.29 -13.49
CA ASP A 68 9.31 4.22 -14.27
C ASP A 68 10.53 3.94 -13.36
N ALA A 69 10.70 4.72 -12.28
CA ALA A 69 11.81 4.58 -11.36
C ALA A 69 11.78 3.25 -10.59
N VAL A 70 10.61 2.85 -10.10
CA VAL A 70 10.42 1.57 -9.39
C VAL A 70 10.64 0.38 -10.32
N SER A 71 10.26 0.47 -11.61
CA SER A 71 10.46 -0.61 -12.57
C SER A 71 11.93 -0.94 -12.80
N GLU A 72 12.83 0.05 -12.68
CA GLU A 72 14.28 -0.15 -12.79
C GLU A 72 14.85 -0.93 -11.59
N LEU A 73 14.27 -0.77 -10.40
CA LEU A 73 14.70 -1.45 -9.17
C LEU A 73 14.03 -2.82 -8.98
N LEU A 74 12.90 -3.05 -9.65
CA LEU A 74 12.06 -4.23 -9.45
C LEU A 74 12.79 -5.57 -9.65
N PRO A 75 13.70 -5.74 -10.64
CA PRO A 75 14.47 -7.00 -10.77
C PRO A 75 15.26 -7.34 -9.52
N THR A 76 15.89 -6.33 -8.88
CA THR A 76 16.60 -6.49 -7.60
C THR A 76 15.64 -6.84 -6.48
N TRP A 77 14.50 -6.17 -6.40
CA TRP A 77 13.50 -6.44 -5.37
C TRP A 77 12.95 -7.87 -5.45
N ILE A 78 12.74 -8.38 -6.66
CA ILE A 78 12.28 -9.76 -6.88
C ILE A 78 13.36 -10.76 -6.44
N SER A 79 14.61 -10.57 -6.88
CA SER A 79 15.69 -11.54 -6.65
C SER A 79 16.24 -11.52 -5.23
N GLU A 80 16.37 -10.33 -4.63
CA GLU A 80 17.04 -10.15 -3.35
C GLU A 80 16.07 -10.11 -2.16
N TYR A 81 14.86 -9.53 -2.36
CA TYR A 81 13.93 -9.25 -1.27
C TYR A 81 12.62 -10.03 -1.38
N ASN A 82 12.47 -10.92 -2.36
CA ASN A 82 11.24 -11.68 -2.63
C ASN A 82 10.00 -10.78 -2.68
N THR A 83 10.12 -9.65 -3.40
CA THR A 83 9.10 -8.61 -3.49
C THR A 83 8.43 -8.63 -4.86
N GLN A 84 7.15 -8.32 -4.92
CA GLN A 84 6.40 -8.07 -6.16
C GLN A 84 5.83 -6.66 -6.16
N LEU A 85 5.63 -6.10 -7.37
CA LEU A 85 4.91 -4.85 -7.62
C LEU A 85 3.58 -5.15 -8.30
N ILE A 86 2.51 -4.56 -7.80
CA ILE A 86 1.20 -4.55 -8.43
C ILE A 86 0.78 -3.09 -8.58
N ALA A 87 0.69 -2.60 -9.80
CA ALA A 87 0.17 -1.27 -10.07
C ALA A 87 -1.36 -1.34 -10.22
N ILE A 88 -2.09 -0.42 -9.57
CA ILE A 88 -3.55 -0.42 -9.59
C ILE A 88 -4.01 0.89 -10.20
N THR A 89 -4.59 0.82 -11.41
CA THR A 89 -5.14 2.03 -12.02
C THR A 89 -6.53 2.34 -11.47
N ILE A 90 -6.73 3.63 -11.14
CA ILE A 90 -8.04 4.18 -10.77
C ILE A 90 -8.75 4.85 -11.94
N ASP A 91 -8.29 4.63 -13.16
CA ASP A 91 -8.93 5.15 -14.36
C ASP A 91 -10.38 4.64 -14.49
N ASN A 92 -11.27 5.55 -14.83
CA ASN A 92 -12.64 5.17 -15.11
C ASN A 92 -12.75 4.39 -16.44
N ALA A 93 -13.93 3.82 -16.72
CA ALA A 93 -14.16 2.97 -17.88
C ALA A 93 -13.80 3.63 -19.24
N ARG A 94 -13.86 4.98 -19.35
CA ARG A 94 -13.53 5.71 -20.58
C ARG A 94 -12.01 5.78 -20.82
N ALA A 95 -11.23 5.89 -19.76
CA ALA A 95 -9.77 6.03 -19.83
C ALA A 95 -9.05 4.66 -19.90
N LEU A 96 -9.73 3.55 -19.56
CA LEU A 96 -9.10 2.21 -19.53
C LEU A 96 -8.48 1.78 -20.87
N SER A 97 -9.01 2.24 -21.99
CA SER A 97 -8.44 1.95 -23.32
C SER A 97 -7.03 2.50 -23.52
N GLN A 98 -6.62 3.49 -22.71
CA GLN A 98 -5.29 4.10 -22.76
C GLN A 98 -4.27 3.40 -21.86
N VAL A 99 -4.72 2.56 -20.91
CA VAL A 99 -3.84 1.91 -19.92
C VAL A 99 -2.86 0.97 -20.60
N LYS A 100 -3.35 0.03 -21.43
CA LYS A 100 -2.51 -0.95 -22.11
C LYS A 100 -1.46 -0.30 -23.05
N PRO A 101 -1.80 0.67 -23.92
CA PRO A 101 -0.80 1.41 -24.71
C PRO A 101 0.31 2.05 -23.89
N ILE A 102 0.00 2.63 -22.73
CA ILE A 102 1.00 3.23 -21.86
C ILE A 102 1.93 2.16 -21.27
N ILE A 103 1.40 1.03 -20.81
CA ILE A 103 2.20 -0.09 -20.28
C ILE A 103 3.18 -0.58 -21.35
N GLU A 104 2.71 -0.75 -22.59
CA GLU A 104 3.51 -1.20 -23.73
C GLU A 104 4.60 -0.16 -24.11
N GLU A 105 4.24 1.12 -24.16
CA GLU A 105 5.18 2.23 -24.43
C GLU A 105 6.29 2.32 -23.39
N LYS A 106 5.93 2.13 -22.11
CA LYS A 106 6.84 2.21 -20.97
C LYS A 106 7.67 0.94 -20.76
N GLY A 107 7.29 -0.18 -21.36
CA GLY A 107 7.93 -1.48 -21.15
C GLY A 107 7.77 -2.01 -19.72
N TRP A 108 6.67 -1.67 -19.05
CA TRP A 108 6.43 -2.15 -17.69
C TRP A 108 6.04 -3.64 -17.68
N GLU A 109 6.80 -4.44 -16.93
CA GLU A 109 6.65 -5.90 -16.87
C GLU A 109 5.97 -6.40 -15.58
N PHE A 110 5.44 -5.50 -14.75
CA PHE A 110 4.72 -5.83 -13.53
C PHE A 110 3.22 -5.99 -13.76
N GLU A 111 2.55 -6.62 -12.79
CA GLU A 111 1.09 -6.81 -12.83
C GLU A 111 0.35 -5.48 -12.74
N VAL A 112 -0.68 -5.30 -13.57
CA VAL A 112 -1.56 -4.13 -13.53
C VAL A 112 -3.01 -4.56 -13.34
N LEU A 113 -3.62 -4.07 -12.27
CA LEU A 113 -5.03 -4.28 -11.95
C LEU A 113 -5.81 -2.98 -12.09
N VAL A 114 -7.14 -3.09 -12.06
CA VAL A 114 -8.07 -2.00 -12.37
C VAL A 114 -9.09 -1.83 -11.24
N ASP A 115 -9.08 -0.67 -10.58
CA ASP A 115 -10.06 -0.23 -9.59
C ASP A 115 -10.92 0.92 -10.17
N SER A 116 -11.60 0.67 -11.31
CA SER A 116 -12.35 1.71 -12.03
C SER A 116 -13.54 2.30 -11.26
N LYS A 117 -14.02 1.60 -10.24
CA LYS A 117 -15.06 2.07 -9.33
C LYS A 117 -14.50 2.75 -8.08
N GLN A 118 -13.17 2.71 -7.91
CA GLN A 118 -12.46 3.27 -6.76
C GLN A 118 -12.90 2.67 -5.41
N GLU A 119 -13.40 1.43 -5.41
CA GLU A 119 -13.85 0.73 -4.21
C GLU A 119 -12.67 0.39 -3.28
N LEU A 120 -11.53 -0.04 -3.86
CA LEU A 120 -10.31 -0.31 -3.09
C LEU A 120 -9.68 1.00 -2.59
N GLN A 121 -9.64 2.05 -3.42
CA GLN A 121 -9.21 3.38 -3.02
C GLN A 121 -9.98 3.89 -1.80
N GLN A 122 -11.31 3.78 -1.83
CA GLN A 122 -12.18 4.21 -0.72
C GLN A 122 -11.94 3.38 0.54
N ALA A 123 -11.81 2.05 0.40
CA ALA A 123 -11.57 1.15 1.52
C ALA A 123 -10.21 1.40 2.19
N LEU A 124 -9.20 1.79 1.43
CA LEU A 124 -7.87 2.18 1.91
C LEU A 124 -7.82 3.61 2.45
N ASN A 125 -8.87 4.41 2.20
CA ASN A 125 -9.08 5.76 2.70
C ASN A 125 -7.97 6.75 2.29
N PHE A 126 -7.63 6.82 0.99
CA PHE A 126 -6.74 7.85 0.45
C PHE A 126 -7.42 8.65 -0.66
N GLN A 127 -6.93 9.89 -0.92
CA GLN A 127 -7.58 10.83 -1.84
C GLN A 127 -6.69 11.20 -3.04
N ALA A 128 -5.39 11.15 -2.88
CA ALA A 128 -4.44 11.58 -3.90
C ALA A 128 -3.59 10.41 -4.44
N ILE A 129 -3.11 10.54 -5.66
CA ILE A 129 -2.17 9.62 -6.30
C ILE A 129 -0.94 10.41 -6.82
N PRO A 130 0.22 9.77 -6.90
CA PRO A 130 0.48 8.37 -6.57
C PRO A 130 0.31 8.08 -5.08
N GLN A 131 -0.20 6.88 -4.80
CA GLN A 131 -0.31 6.38 -3.44
C GLN A 131 0.27 4.99 -3.40
N THR A 132 1.29 4.80 -2.56
CA THR A 132 2.02 3.53 -2.45
C THR A 132 1.83 2.91 -1.07
N PHE A 133 1.56 1.60 -1.05
CA PHE A 133 1.50 0.79 0.16
C PHE A 133 2.50 -0.36 0.05
N VAL A 134 3.07 -0.78 1.19
CA VAL A 134 3.78 -2.05 1.29
C VAL A 134 2.98 -2.99 2.19
N ILE A 135 2.78 -4.18 1.67
CA ILE A 135 2.10 -5.28 2.36
C ILE A 135 3.17 -6.31 2.72
N ASP A 136 3.22 -6.71 3.98
CA ASP A 136 4.14 -7.73 4.45
C ASP A 136 3.72 -9.15 4.02
N THR A 137 4.53 -10.13 4.37
CA THR A 137 4.29 -11.55 4.05
C THR A 137 3.04 -12.14 4.74
N GLU A 138 2.45 -11.43 5.69
CA GLU A 138 1.27 -11.83 6.46
C GLU A 138 -0.01 -11.13 5.99
N GLY A 139 0.12 -10.14 5.08
CA GLY A 139 -0.99 -9.38 4.51
C GLY A 139 -1.33 -8.10 5.28
N ASN A 140 -0.42 -7.62 6.13
CA ASN A 140 -0.58 -6.37 6.86
C ASN A 140 0.00 -5.21 6.03
N ILE A 141 -0.66 -4.05 6.09
CA ILE A 141 -0.14 -2.81 5.51
C ILE A 141 0.87 -2.23 6.50
N VAL A 142 2.15 -2.27 6.12
CA VAL A 142 3.27 -1.85 6.99
C VAL A 142 3.92 -0.54 6.56
N TYR A 143 3.54 -0.03 5.39
CA TYR A 143 4.04 1.25 4.86
C TYR A 143 2.97 1.91 4.02
N GLN A 144 2.94 3.26 4.04
CA GLN A 144 2.08 4.09 3.22
C GLN A 144 2.82 5.38 2.88
N HIS A 145 2.80 5.77 1.59
CA HIS A 145 3.39 7.01 1.10
C HIS A 145 2.50 7.64 0.03
N GLU A 146 2.26 8.95 0.14
CA GLU A 146 1.47 9.73 -0.83
C GLU A 146 2.38 10.70 -1.58
N GLY A 147 2.19 10.77 -2.90
CA GLY A 147 3.01 11.59 -3.77
C GLY A 147 4.28 10.88 -4.27
N TYR A 148 5.05 11.58 -5.11
CA TYR A 148 6.34 11.11 -5.59
C TYR A 148 7.26 12.29 -5.94
N VAL A 149 8.45 12.25 -5.40
CA VAL A 149 9.59 13.05 -5.84
C VAL A 149 10.78 12.13 -6.14
N PRO A 150 11.65 12.46 -7.12
CA PRO A 150 12.81 11.63 -7.42
C PRO A 150 13.67 11.37 -6.17
N GLY A 151 13.94 10.10 -5.89
CA GLY A 151 14.62 9.63 -4.68
C GLY A 151 13.74 8.83 -3.73
N ASP A 152 12.41 8.99 -3.78
CA ASP A 152 11.47 8.24 -2.94
C ASP A 152 11.55 6.74 -3.21
N GLU A 153 11.89 6.32 -4.45
CA GLU A 153 12.11 4.93 -4.83
C GLU A 153 13.24 4.27 -4.03
N PHE A 154 14.27 5.01 -3.64
CA PHE A 154 15.37 4.49 -2.83
C PHE A 154 15.00 4.37 -1.34
N GLU A 155 14.18 5.29 -0.83
CA GLU A 155 13.64 5.16 0.54
C GLU A 155 12.66 3.98 0.64
N LEU A 156 11.86 3.78 -0.40
CA LEU A 156 10.99 2.60 -0.51
C LEU A 156 11.81 1.30 -0.57
N GLU A 157 12.87 1.25 -1.40
CA GLU A 157 13.78 0.11 -1.45
C GLU A 157 14.41 -0.18 -0.10
N LYS A 158 14.92 0.83 0.59
CA LYS A 158 15.51 0.70 1.92
C LYS A 158 14.51 0.14 2.93
N PHE A 159 13.25 0.57 2.88
CA PHE A 159 12.19 0.01 3.70
C PHE A 159 11.96 -1.47 3.40
N ILE A 160 11.82 -1.84 2.11
CA ILE A 160 11.61 -3.21 1.63
C ILE A 160 12.79 -4.11 2.06
N LYS A 161 14.02 -3.64 1.88
CA LYS A 161 15.24 -4.34 2.28
C LYS A 161 15.25 -4.66 3.79
N ASN A 162 14.94 -3.67 4.62
CA ASN A 162 14.85 -3.85 6.07
C ASN A 162 13.74 -4.85 6.44
N LEU A 163 12.59 -4.76 5.79
CA LEU A 163 11.46 -5.68 6.01
C LEU A 163 11.81 -7.12 5.63
N ALA A 164 12.63 -7.30 4.58
CA ALA A 164 13.13 -8.60 4.14
C ALA A 164 14.24 -9.17 5.04
N GLY A 165 14.73 -8.41 6.02
CA GLY A 165 15.83 -8.82 6.92
C GLY A 165 17.21 -8.89 6.24
N LYS A 166 17.48 -8.00 5.27
CA LYS A 166 18.70 -7.94 4.44
C LYS A 166 19.58 -6.74 4.77
#